data_cc7f8f4ef08b33e1f3fcdbb1391fffd6
#
_entry.id   cc7f8f4ef08b33e1f3fcdbb1391fffd6
#
_cell.length_a   1.000
_cell.length_b   1.000
_cell.length_c   1.000
_cell.angle_alpha   90.00
_cell.angle_beta   90.00
_cell.angle_gamma   90.00
#
_symmetry.space_group_name_H-M   'P 1'
#
loop_
_entity.id
_entity.type
_entity.pdbx_description
1 polymer ?
#
loop_
_entity_poly.entity_id
_entity_poly.type
_entity_poly.pdbx_seq_one_letter_code
_entity_poly.pdbx_strand_id
1 'polypeptide(L)'
;MVSYWLAKQEPSGPRGYNLEQLKKDKTTVWDGVHNNLALKHMREMKSGDLILFYHTGDERQAVGIMQVISNPYPNPKEDIKRFIVVDVKYKKTLKRPVTLDEMKKDKKFQNWELIRISRLSVMPVPKVIWDDILKISQNKP
;
A
#
# COMPACT_ATOMS: atom_id res chain seq x y z
N MET A 1 -16.44 10.00 -0.99
CA MET A 1 -15.87 9.32 0.18
C MET A 1 -14.50 8.75 -0.18
N VAL A 2 -13.58 8.82 0.76
CA VAL A 2 -12.24 8.27 0.59
C VAL A 2 -12.27 6.79 0.93
N SER A 3 -11.67 5.98 0.07
CA SER A 3 -11.43 4.57 0.36
C SER A 3 -9.98 4.38 0.78
N TYR A 4 -9.72 3.29 1.47
CA TYR A 4 -8.42 2.99 2.04
C TYR A 4 -7.86 1.70 1.47
N TRP A 5 -6.57 1.70 1.19
CA TRP A 5 -5.87 0.61 0.54
C TRP A 5 -4.53 0.35 1.22
N LEU A 6 -3.95 -0.80 0.96
CA LEU A 6 -2.55 -1.09 1.31
C LEU A 6 -1.87 -1.59 0.05
N ALA A 7 -0.68 -1.08 -0.22
CA ALA A 7 0.13 -1.52 -1.36
C ALA A 7 1.53 -1.87 -0.86
N LYS A 8 2.00 -3.02 -1.30
CA LYS A 8 3.30 -3.57 -0.90
C LYS A 8 4.37 -3.24 -1.92
N GLN A 9 5.56 -2.95 -1.42
CA GLN A 9 6.73 -2.71 -2.26
C GLN A 9 7.98 -3.21 -1.55
N GLU A 10 8.88 -3.81 -2.31
CA GLU A 10 10.20 -4.15 -1.80
C GLU A 10 11.00 -2.87 -1.60
N PRO A 11 11.57 -2.64 -0.39
CA PRO A 11 12.18 -1.33 -0.10
C PRO A 11 13.58 -1.17 -0.67
N SER A 12 14.26 -2.27 -1.00
CA SER A 12 15.65 -2.23 -1.46
C SER A 12 15.88 -3.22 -2.60
N GLY A 13 17.08 -3.21 -3.16
CA GLY A 13 17.43 -4.07 -4.28
C GLY A 13 17.15 -3.41 -5.62
N PRO A 14 17.43 -4.12 -6.73
CA PRO A 14 17.34 -3.54 -8.08
C PRO A 14 15.96 -3.05 -8.47
N ARG A 15 14.91 -3.64 -7.90
CA ARG A 15 13.52 -3.24 -8.16
C ARG A 15 12.88 -2.59 -6.95
N GLY A 16 13.70 -2.23 -5.96
CA GLY A 16 13.20 -1.67 -4.71
C GLY A 16 12.73 -0.24 -4.87
N TYR A 17 11.75 0.13 -4.05
CA TYR A 17 11.28 1.50 -3.97
C TYR A 17 10.73 1.71 -2.56
N ASN A 18 11.37 2.57 -1.78
CA ASN A 18 10.99 2.76 -0.39
C ASN A 18 10.30 4.10 -0.16
N LEU A 19 9.73 4.26 1.04
CA LEU A 19 8.99 5.46 1.40
C LEU A 19 9.85 6.72 1.33
N GLU A 20 11.13 6.63 1.75
CA GLU A 20 12.05 7.77 1.70
C GLU A 20 12.27 8.24 0.25
N GLN A 21 12.32 7.30 -0.69
CA GLN A 21 12.43 7.63 -2.11
C GLN A 21 11.17 8.34 -2.59
N LEU A 22 9.99 7.85 -2.19
CA LEU A 22 8.72 8.51 -2.53
C LEU A 22 8.67 9.93 -1.95
N LYS A 23 9.15 10.09 -0.71
CA LYS A 23 9.19 11.40 -0.06
C LYS A 23 10.04 12.39 -0.86
N LYS A 24 11.18 11.94 -1.36
CA LYS A 24 12.07 12.77 -2.20
C LYS A 24 11.46 13.06 -3.56
N ASP A 25 10.87 12.05 -4.19
CA ASP A 25 10.27 12.17 -5.52
C ASP A 25 8.96 12.96 -5.47
N LYS A 26 8.30 12.97 -4.33
CA LYS A 26 6.98 13.57 -4.07
C LYS A 26 5.84 12.82 -4.72
N THR A 27 5.99 12.41 -5.96
CA THR A 27 5.00 11.62 -6.69
C THR A 27 5.69 10.50 -7.43
N THR A 28 4.94 9.43 -7.73
CA THR A 28 5.43 8.35 -8.59
C THR A 28 4.25 7.65 -9.24
N VAL A 29 4.55 6.84 -10.24
CA VAL A 29 3.57 5.94 -10.86
C VAL A 29 3.69 4.59 -10.17
N TRP A 30 2.58 4.10 -9.62
CA TRP A 30 2.57 2.78 -8.97
C TRP A 30 2.34 1.72 -10.03
N ASP A 31 3.41 1.07 -10.45
CA ASP A 31 3.42 0.11 -11.56
C ASP A 31 3.92 -1.26 -11.09
N GLY A 32 4.10 -2.16 -12.04
CA GLY A 32 4.67 -3.48 -11.76
C GLY A 32 3.70 -4.47 -11.12
N VAL A 33 2.43 -4.13 -11.00
CA VAL A 33 1.41 -5.02 -10.42
C VAL A 33 0.83 -5.88 -11.54
N HIS A 34 1.00 -7.20 -11.45
CA HIS A 34 0.53 -8.12 -12.48
C HIS A 34 -0.47 -9.16 -11.96
N ASN A 35 -0.59 -9.32 -10.64
CA ASN A 35 -1.56 -10.23 -10.04
C ASN A 35 -2.98 -9.73 -10.31
N ASN A 36 -3.86 -10.62 -10.80
CA ASN A 36 -5.20 -10.24 -11.23
C ASN A 36 -6.06 -9.67 -10.11
N LEU A 37 -5.98 -10.22 -8.89
CA LEU A 37 -6.75 -9.70 -7.76
C LEU A 37 -6.24 -8.32 -7.34
N ALA A 38 -4.93 -8.13 -7.29
CA ALA A 38 -4.34 -6.83 -6.99
C ALA A 38 -4.75 -5.79 -8.03
N LEU A 39 -4.75 -6.16 -9.31
CA LEU A 39 -5.18 -5.26 -10.39
C LEU A 39 -6.67 -4.91 -10.26
N LYS A 40 -7.49 -5.88 -9.87
CA LYS A 40 -8.91 -5.62 -9.62
C LYS A 40 -9.06 -4.55 -8.55
N HIS A 41 -8.31 -4.64 -7.46
CA HIS A 41 -8.35 -3.63 -6.41
C HIS A 41 -7.88 -2.28 -6.93
N MET A 42 -6.80 -2.24 -7.70
CA MET A 42 -6.30 -0.97 -8.26
C MET A 42 -7.33 -0.30 -9.18
N ARG A 43 -8.09 -1.08 -9.94
CA ARG A 43 -9.14 -0.51 -10.81
C ARG A 43 -10.25 0.19 -10.02
N GLU A 44 -10.41 -0.17 -8.76
CA GLU A 44 -11.42 0.44 -7.88
C GLU A 44 -10.93 1.68 -7.16
N MET A 45 -9.64 1.99 -7.28
CA MET A 45 -9.07 3.19 -6.65
C MET A 45 -9.56 4.45 -7.35
N LYS A 46 -9.66 5.52 -6.58
CA LYS A 46 -10.08 6.85 -7.08
C LYS A 46 -9.12 7.90 -6.57
N SER A 47 -8.97 8.96 -7.36
CA SER A 47 -8.20 10.13 -6.91
C SER A 47 -8.72 10.60 -5.55
N GLY A 48 -7.81 10.79 -4.61
CA GLY A 48 -8.12 11.17 -3.23
C GLY A 48 -8.06 10.01 -2.25
N ASP A 49 -8.10 8.76 -2.73
CA ASP A 49 -8.00 7.60 -1.86
C ASP A 49 -6.62 7.57 -1.18
N LEU A 50 -6.56 6.94 0.00
CA LEU A 50 -5.33 6.83 0.78
C LEU A 50 -4.83 5.40 0.77
N ILE A 51 -3.51 5.25 0.71
CA ILE A 51 -2.85 3.95 0.64
C ILE A 51 -1.80 3.86 1.74
N LEU A 52 -1.85 2.79 2.53
CA LEU A 52 -0.74 2.43 3.41
C LEU A 52 0.40 1.89 2.56
N PHE A 53 1.57 2.51 2.67
CA PHE A 53 2.78 2.05 2.00
C PHE A 53 3.43 0.99 2.89
N TYR A 54 3.56 -0.23 2.37
CA TYR A 54 4.05 -1.37 3.13
C TYR A 54 5.37 -1.86 2.53
N HIS A 55 6.40 -1.98 3.35
CA HIS A 55 7.68 -2.56 2.95
C HIS A 55 7.67 -4.07 3.13
N THR A 56 8.02 -4.81 2.08
CA THR A 56 8.17 -6.27 2.11
C THR A 56 9.60 -6.66 2.49
N GLY A 57 10.01 -7.87 2.16
CA GLY A 57 11.34 -8.37 2.43
C GLY A 57 11.54 -8.65 3.92
N ASP A 58 12.63 -8.17 4.46
CA ASP A 58 12.95 -8.39 5.87
C ASP A 58 12.16 -7.49 6.81
N GLU A 59 11.66 -6.36 6.31
CA GLU A 59 10.95 -5.38 7.16
C GLU A 59 9.52 -5.82 7.51
N ARG A 60 8.73 -6.15 6.50
CA ARG A 60 7.33 -6.58 6.64
C ARG A 60 6.54 -5.69 7.60
N GLN A 61 6.33 -4.45 7.18
CA GLN A 61 5.68 -3.43 8.02
C GLN A 61 5.10 -2.28 7.19
N ALA A 62 4.01 -1.69 7.68
CA ALA A 62 3.46 -0.46 7.13
C ALA A 62 4.31 0.71 7.65
N VAL A 63 4.75 1.58 6.76
CA VAL A 63 5.71 2.64 7.09
C VAL A 63 5.18 4.05 6.84
N GLY A 64 4.17 4.20 5.98
CA GLY A 64 3.68 5.53 5.65
C GLY A 64 2.37 5.50 4.92
N ILE A 65 1.95 6.69 4.49
CA ILE A 65 0.70 6.89 3.75
C ILE A 65 1.02 7.65 2.48
N MET A 66 0.46 7.19 1.36
CA MET A 66 0.46 7.92 0.09
C MET A 66 -0.96 8.12 -0.37
N GLN A 67 -1.18 9.04 -1.29
CA GLN A 67 -2.50 9.38 -1.78
C GLN A 67 -2.59 9.16 -3.29
N VAL A 68 -3.69 8.56 -3.73
CA VAL A 68 -3.98 8.39 -5.15
C VAL A 68 -4.31 9.77 -5.74
N ILE A 69 -3.64 10.14 -6.83
CA ILE A 69 -3.83 11.44 -7.49
C ILE A 69 -4.26 11.33 -8.95
N SER A 70 -4.60 10.12 -9.39
CA SER A 70 -5.15 9.92 -10.74
C SER A 70 -6.20 8.82 -10.70
N ASN A 71 -7.00 8.72 -11.77
CA ASN A 71 -7.78 7.53 -12.00
C ASN A 71 -6.84 6.43 -12.54
N PRO A 72 -7.20 5.15 -12.38
CA PRO A 72 -6.40 4.08 -12.97
C PRO A 72 -6.34 4.19 -14.49
N TYR A 73 -5.19 3.87 -15.07
CA TYR A 73 -5.01 3.91 -16.52
C TYR A 73 -4.05 2.81 -16.95
N PRO A 74 -4.11 2.37 -18.23
CA PRO A 74 -3.19 1.36 -18.72
C PRO A 74 -1.73 1.82 -18.63
N ASN A 75 -0.85 0.92 -18.20
CA ASN A 75 0.57 1.25 -18.11
C ASN A 75 1.14 1.49 -19.51
N PRO A 76 1.61 2.70 -19.84
CA PRO A 76 2.12 2.97 -21.19
C PRO A 76 3.40 2.23 -21.52
N LYS A 77 4.07 1.66 -20.52
CA LYS A 77 5.31 0.87 -20.72
C LYS A 77 5.03 -0.59 -21.01
N GLU A 78 3.78 -1.04 -20.95
CA GLU A 78 3.41 -2.43 -21.18
C GLU A 78 2.36 -2.53 -22.27
N ASP A 79 2.48 -3.58 -23.11
CA ASP A 79 1.56 -3.79 -24.22
C ASP A 79 0.21 -4.34 -23.79
N ILE A 80 0.16 -4.99 -22.62
CA ILE A 80 -1.06 -5.62 -22.12
C ILE A 80 -1.88 -4.59 -21.34
N LYS A 81 -3.03 -4.22 -21.88
CA LYS A 81 -3.86 -3.12 -21.33
C LYS A 81 -4.43 -3.39 -19.95
N ARG A 82 -4.55 -4.66 -19.54
CA ARG A 82 -5.05 -4.96 -18.20
C ARG A 82 -4.05 -4.59 -17.09
N PHE A 83 -2.79 -4.38 -17.44
CA PHE A 83 -1.79 -3.94 -16.47
C PHE A 83 -1.92 -2.43 -16.32
N ILE A 84 -2.68 -2.06 -15.29
CA ILE A 84 -2.98 -0.66 -15.01
C ILE A 84 -2.06 -0.11 -13.94
N VAL A 85 -2.00 1.21 -13.89
CA VAL A 85 -1.25 1.96 -12.89
C VAL A 85 -2.11 3.07 -12.33
N VAL A 86 -1.69 3.62 -11.20
CA VAL A 86 -2.23 4.87 -10.64
C VAL A 86 -1.05 5.76 -10.28
N ASP A 87 -1.27 7.06 -10.35
CA ASP A 87 -0.29 8.02 -9.83
C ASP A 87 -0.56 8.24 -8.36
N VAL A 88 0.50 8.32 -7.58
CA VAL A 88 0.40 8.52 -6.13
C VAL A 88 1.36 9.62 -5.70
N LYS A 89 1.06 10.23 -4.54
CA LYS A 89 1.95 11.20 -3.91
C LYS A 89 2.22 10.83 -2.47
N TYR A 90 3.41 11.21 -1.99
CA TYR A 90 3.75 11.07 -0.57
C TYR A 90 2.77 11.90 0.26
N LYS A 91 2.29 11.33 1.34
CA LYS A 91 1.39 12.02 2.25
C LYS A 91 2.00 12.16 3.64
N LYS A 92 2.47 11.04 4.22
CA LYS A 92 2.89 11.03 5.61
C LYS A 92 3.77 9.81 5.91
N THR A 93 4.77 10.00 6.76
CA THR A 93 5.51 8.90 7.37
C THR A 93 4.84 8.57 8.71
N LEU A 94 4.60 7.29 8.98
CA LEU A 94 4.04 6.88 10.27
C LEU A 94 5.03 7.19 11.38
N LYS A 95 4.53 7.60 12.54
CA LYS A 95 5.36 7.92 13.70
C LYS A 95 6.23 6.73 14.10
N ARG A 96 5.68 5.52 14.06
CA ARG A 96 6.44 4.28 14.06
C ARG A 96 5.83 3.31 13.07
N PRO A 97 6.64 2.43 12.46
CA PRO A 97 6.10 1.38 11.59
C PRO A 97 5.18 0.44 12.36
N VAL A 98 4.20 -0.12 11.65
CA VAL A 98 3.32 -1.16 12.22
C VAL A 98 3.68 -2.46 11.55
N THR A 99 4.23 -3.41 12.33
CA THR A 99 4.77 -4.65 11.78
C THR A 99 3.70 -5.69 11.51
N LEU A 100 3.98 -6.56 10.54
CA LEU A 100 3.11 -7.70 10.25
C LEU A 100 2.98 -8.61 11.48
N ASP A 101 4.07 -8.83 12.22
CA ASP A 101 4.06 -9.68 13.40
C ASP A 101 3.07 -9.18 14.45
N GLU A 102 3.07 -7.87 14.74
CA GLU A 102 2.13 -7.34 15.73
C GLU A 102 0.69 -7.42 15.22
N MET A 103 0.46 -7.27 13.93
CA MET A 103 -0.88 -7.41 13.35
C MET A 103 -1.35 -8.87 13.38
N LYS A 104 -0.44 -9.84 13.16
CA LYS A 104 -0.78 -11.26 13.24
C LYS A 104 -1.21 -11.70 14.64
N LYS A 105 -0.71 -11.04 15.67
CA LYS A 105 -1.02 -11.37 17.06
C LYS A 105 -2.32 -10.75 17.55
N ASP A 106 -2.91 -9.85 16.78
CA ASP A 106 -4.12 -9.13 17.15
C ASP A 106 -5.32 -9.72 16.41
N LYS A 107 -6.32 -10.16 17.17
CA LYS A 107 -7.53 -10.78 16.60
C LYS A 107 -8.27 -9.86 15.63
N LYS A 108 -8.16 -8.55 15.79
CA LYS A 108 -8.83 -7.58 14.95
C LYS A 108 -8.43 -7.67 13.48
N PHE A 109 -7.23 -8.18 13.19
CA PHE A 109 -6.70 -8.22 11.84
C PHE A 109 -6.82 -9.57 11.15
N GLN A 110 -7.30 -10.63 11.86
CA GLN A 110 -7.22 -12.01 11.37
C GLN A 110 -7.99 -12.28 10.09
N ASN A 111 -9.08 -11.57 9.86
CA ASN A 111 -9.91 -11.75 8.66
C ASN A 111 -9.52 -10.85 7.49
N TRP A 112 -8.54 -9.98 7.71
CA TRP A 112 -8.08 -9.05 6.68
C TRP A 112 -7.14 -9.75 5.69
N GLU A 113 -7.19 -9.33 4.42
CA GLU A 113 -6.41 -9.94 3.34
C GLU A 113 -4.91 -9.95 3.61
N LEU A 114 -4.38 -8.94 4.30
CA LEU A 114 -2.95 -8.91 4.62
C LEU A 114 -2.51 -10.18 5.36
N ILE A 115 -3.35 -10.67 6.25
CA ILE A 115 -3.06 -11.88 7.04
C ILE A 115 -3.40 -13.13 6.26
N ARG A 116 -4.55 -13.14 5.55
CA ARG A 116 -5.07 -14.34 4.89
C ARG A 116 -4.40 -14.64 3.55
N ILE A 117 -4.00 -13.60 2.82
CA ILE A 117 -3.47 -13.76 1.46
C ILE A 117 -2.10 -13.11 1.40
N SER A 118 -1.09 -13.85 1.88
CA SER A 118 0.27 -13.31 2.05
C SER A 118 0.93 -12.79 0.78
N ARG A 119 0.54 -13.29 -0.38
CA ARG A 119 1.14 -12.90 -1.66
C ARG A 119 0.41 -11.76 -2.37
N LEU A 120 -0.71 -11.32 -1.83
CA LEU A 120 -1.46 -10.22 -2.42
C LEU A 120 -0.73 -8.91 -2.15
N SER A 121 -0.46 -8.13 -3.19
CA SER A 121 0.34 -6.91 -3.10
C SER A 121 -0.46 -5.63 -3.00
N VAL A 122 -1.75 -5.68 -3.31
CA VAL A 122 -2.66 -4.52 -3.19
C VAL A 122 -3.99 -5.03 -2.66
N MET A 123 -4.52 -4.40 -1.63
CA MET A 123 -5.75 -4.84 -0.99
C MET A 123 -6.51 -3.67 -0.38
N PRO A 124 -7.83 -3.82 -0.21
CA PRO A 124 -8.60 -2.82 0.52
C PRO A 124 -8.28 -2.89 2.01
N VAL A 125 -8.45 -1.75 2.68
CA VAL A 125 -8.31 -1.66 4.13
C VAL A 125 -9.66 -1.16 4.67
N PRO A 126 -10.40 -1.99 5.43
CA PRO A 126 -11.59 -1.50 6.11
C PRO A 126 -11.25 -0.33 7.02
N LYS A 127 -12.15 0.65 7.12
CA LYS A 127 -11.88 1.86 7.90
C LYS A 127 -11.52 1.54 9.35
N VAL A 128 -12.15 0.54 9.95
CA VAL A 128 -11.85 0.11 11.33
C VAL A 128 -10.39 -0.31 11.46
N ILE A 129 -9.91 -1.09 10.49
CA ILE A 129 -8.51 -1.55 10.47
C ILE A 129 -7.57 -0.37 10.22
N TRP A 130 -7.93 0.52 9.30
CA TRP A 130 -7.15 1.73 9.01
C TRP A 130 -6.97 2.54 10.29
N ASP A 131 -8.06 2.81 11.01
CA ASP A 131 -8.03 3.59 12.24
C ASP A 131 -7.18 2.88 13.32
N ASP A 132 -7.29 1.57 13.44
CA ASP A 132 -6.50 0.78 14.39
C ASP A 132 -5.01 0.86 14.08
N ILE A 133 -4.64 0.75 12.82
CA ILE A 133 -3.23 0.85 12.40
C ILE A 133 -2.67 2.23 12.74
N LEU A 134 -3.42 3.29 12.44
CA LEU A 134 -2.97 4.64 12.77
C LEU A 134 -2.81 4.84 14.28
N LYS A 135 -3.70 4.26 15.06
CA LYS A 135 -3.61 4.28 16.52
C LYS A 135 -2.34 3.60 17.01
N ILE A 136 -2.07 2.40 16.49
CA ILE A 136 -0.85 1.65 16.84
C ILE A 136 0.39 2.48 16.48
N SER A 137 0.37 3.15 15.33
CA SER A 137 1.50 3.94 14.86
C SER A 137 1.78 5.17 15.73
N GLN A 138 0.83 5.62 16.53
CA GLN A 138 1.00 6.73 17.44
C GLN A 138 1.63 6.32 18.76
N ASN A 139 1.53 5.05 19.11
CA ASN A 139 2.01 4.53 20.39
C ASN A 139 3.51 4.30 20.33
N LYS A 140 4.17 4.46 21.49
CA LYS A 140 5.60 4.09 21.61
C LYS A 140 5.68 2.56 21.66
N PRO A 141 6.78 2.00 21.13
CA PRO A 141 7.01 0.56 21.20
C PRO A 141 7.10 0.05 22.63
#